data_1f17dc9a23eadc9d972b0638a15a6134
#
_entry.id   1f17dc9a23eadc9d972b0638a15a6134
#
_cell.length_a   1.000
_cell.length_b   1.000
_cell.length_c   1.000
_cell.angle_alpha   90.00
_cell.angle_beta   90.00
_cell.angle_gamma   90.00
#
_symmetry.space_group_name_H-M   'P 1'
#
loop_
_entity.id
_entity.type
_entity.pdbx_description
1 polymer ?
#
loop_
_entity_poly.entity_id
_entity_poly.type
_entity_poly.pdbx_seq_one_letter_code
_entity_poly.pdbx_strand_id
1 'polypeptide(L)'
;MTEIPEHLLKRSKERREAASGGTSSDSGTSTPATTSSTPAVAKPVAPVVASTPAPKPDPIYVVAAKTRRKIPFWAMATLSLLPLWAFLYLIALKPQEKEVEGPMAIGAAVYGTCAGCHGAAGQGGAGRVFAGGEVLKTFPKIEDMLNFVYTGSQPYVAAGIAYYGDPNREGGGHAPLSYNGNPMPQQGEKAGGGLTEYEILGVVCHERYAIGGADPASEEWKEEYETWCSPESEIFLALENGSTSFDTIEKDFAMLTKPPHAVGTTARESTK
;
A
#
# COMPACT_ATOMS: atom_id res chain seq x y z
N MET A 1 -18.49 -16.79 -9.56
CA MET A 1 -17.86 -18.11 -9.80
C MET A 1 -17.45 -18.14 -11.24
N THR A 2 -16.15 -18.16 -11.54
CA THR A 2 -15.62 -18.19 -12.90
C THR A 2 -15.51 -19.63 -13.34
N GLU A 3 -16.35 -20.05 -14.28
CA GLU A 3 -16.26 -21.37 -14.89
C GLU A 3 -15.00 -21.48 -15.75
N ILE A 4 -14.24 -22.56 -15.50
CA ILE A 4 -13.03 -22.84 -16.27
C ILE A 4 -13.46 -23.41 -17.64
N PRO A 5 -13.02 -22.84 -18.76
CA PRO A 5 -13.37 -23.32 -20.10
C PRO A 5 -13.00 -24.80 -20.31
N GLU A 6 -13.92 -25.60 -20.86
CA GLU A 6 -13.80 -27.05 -21.03
C GLU A 6 -12.54 -27.48 -21.82
N HIS A 7 -12.09 -26.64 -22.77
CA HIS A 7 -10.89 -26.95 -23.58
C HIS A 7 -9.60 -26.99 -22.73
N LEU A 8 -9.54 -26.26 -21.61
CA LEU A 8 -8.39 -26.29 -20.69
C LEU A 8 -8.42 -27.55 -19.81
N LEU A 9 -9.59 -28.02 -19.42
CA LEU A 9 -9.77 -29.27 -18.68
C LEU A 9 -9.39 -30.47 -19.54
N LYS A 10 -9.76 -30.49 -20.83
CA LYS A 10 -9.40 -31.54 -21.78
C LYS A 10 -7.89 -31.64 -21.99
N ARG A 11 -7.23 -30.51 -22.16
CA ARG A 11 -5.76 -30.43 -22.32
C ARG A 11 -4.98 -30.87 -21.09
N SER A 12 -5.53 -30.61 -19.90
CA SER A 12 -4.97 -31.09 -18.63
C SER A 12 -5.08 -32.61 -18.47
N LYS A 13 -6.19 -33.19 -18.92
CA LYS A 13 -6.45 -34.64 -18.88
C LYS A 13 -5.53 -35.40 -19.84
N GLU A 14 -5.38 -34.91 -21.07
CA GLU A 14 -4.47 -35.49 -22.10
C GLU A 14 -3.00 -35.46 -21.63
N ARG A 15 -2.55 -34.43 -20.94
CA ARG A 15 -1.21 -34.38 -20.35
C ARG A 15 -0.99 -35.37 -19.23
N ARG A 16 -2.00 -35.64 -18.40
CA ARG A 16 -1.94 -36.65 -17.34
C ARG A 16 -1.89 -38.06 -17.91
N GLU A 17 -2.68 -38.36 -18.93
CA GLU A 17 -2.68 -39.66 -19.61
C GLU A 17 -1.37 -39.92 -20.32
N ALA A 18 -0.74 -38.93 -20.94
CA ALA A 18 0.58 -39.05 -21.57
C ALA A 18 1.73 -39.24 -20.53
N ALA A 19 1.58 -38.72 -19.31
CA ALA A 19 2.57 -38.88 -18.25
C ALA A 19 2.43 -40.21 -17.47
N SER A 20 1.27 -40.88 -17.52
CA SER A 20 1.00 -42.14 -16.82
C SER A 20 1.19 -43.40 -17.68
N GLY A 21 1.53 -43.23 -19.00
CA GLY A 21 1.72 -44.32 -19.97
C GLY A 21 3.18 -44.80 -20.09
N GLY A 22 3.74 -45.32 -19.02
CA GLY A 22 5.12 -45.86 -19.12
C GLY A 22 5.59 -46.53 -17.85
N THR A 23 5.01 -47.72 -17.52
CA THR A 23 5.72 -48.83 -16.85
C THR A 23 4.77 -49.98 -16.63
N SER A 24 4.87 -51.00 -17.41
CA SER A 24 4.35 -52.34 -17.08
C SER A 24 5.52 -53.27 -16.91
N SER A 25 5.90 -53.50 -15.69
CA SER A 25 6.78 -54.61 -15.29
C SER A 25 5.92 -55.85 -15.07
N ASP A 26 6.21 -56.89 -15.82
CA ASP A 26 5.60 -58.18 -15.54
C ASP A 26 6.65 -59.09 -14.84
N SER A 27 6.24 -59.58 -13.68
CA SER A 27 6.98 -60.48 -12.83
C SER A 27 6.53 -61.89 -13.14
N GLY A 28 7.46 -62.78 -13.51
CA GLY A 28 7.21 -64.21 -13.65
C GLY A 28 8.34 -65.03 -13.08
N THR A 29 8.14 -65.53 -11.88
CA THR A 29 8.93 -66.49 -11.12
C THR A 29 8.87 -67.88 -11.77
N SER A 30 9.99 -68.58 -11.90
CA SER A 30 10.11 -69.98 -11.47
C SER A 30 11.50 -70.60 -11.75
N THR A 31 12.12 -71.10 -10.73
CA THR A 31 13.24 -72.06 -10.64
C THR A 31 12.58 -73.44 -10.45
N PRO A 32 13.24 -74.64 -10.42
CA PRO A 32 14.62 -75.05 -10.84
C PRO A 32 14.69 -76.35 -11.64
N ALA A 33 15.87 -76.79 -12.08
CA ALA A 33 16.44 -78.12 -11.77
C ALA A 33 17.59 -78.52 -12.70
N THR A 34 18.69 -78.77 -12.09
CA THR A 34 19.81 -79.65 -12.25
C THR A 34 19.70 -80.73 -13.33
N THR A 35 20.76 -80.89 -14.20
CA THR A 35 21.52 -82.11 -14.24
C THR A 35 22.82 -81.95 -15.02
N SER A 36 23.81 -82.61 -14.49
CA SER A 36 25.21 -82.80 -14.86
C SER A 36 25.41 -83.65 -16.13
N SER A 37 26.42 -83.30 -16.96
CA SER A 37 27.34 -84.27 -17.57
C SER A 37 28.45 -83.57 -18.38
N THR A 38 29.67 -83.80 -17.97
CA THR A 38 30.98 -83.58 -18.70
C THR A 38 31.30 -84.84 -19.48
N PRO A 39 32.35 -84.91 -20.34
CA PRO A 39 33.09 -83.92 -21.14
C PRO A 39 33.26 -84.33 -22.61
N ALA A 40 33.69 -83.41 -23.47
CA ALA A 40 34.50 -83.73 -24.66
C ALA A 40 35.34 -82.51 -25.04
N VAL A 41 36.66 -82.79 -25.10
CA VAL A 41 37.71 -81.89 -25.53
C VAL A 41 37.59 -81.61 -27.04
N ALA A 42 37.51 -80.38 -27.44
CA ALA A 42 37.68 -79.91 -28.82
C ALA A 42 38.57 -78.66 -28.86
N LYS A 43 39.48 -78.67 -29.80
CA LYS A 43 40.59 -77.74 -30.07
C LYS A 43 40.25 -76.29 -30.10
N PRO A 44 41.20 -75.39 -29.78
CA PRO A 44 40.96 -73.97 -29.79
C PRO A 44 40.82 -73.43 -31.23
N VAL A 45 39.63 -72.91 -31.55
CA VAL A 45 39.38 -72.07 -32.73
C VAL A 45 39.73 -70.66 -32.32
N ALA A 46 40.56 -69.98 -33.10
CA ALA A 46 40.97 -68.63 -32.89
C ALA A 46 39.69 -67.70 -32.80
N PRO A 47 39.68 -66.71 -31.88
CA PRO A 47 38.54 -65.78 -31.77
C PRO A 47 38.42 -65.01 -33.07
N VAL A 48 37.27 -65.13 -33.73
CA VAL A 48 36.84 -64.19 -34.78
C VAL A 48 36.57 -62.91 -34.06
N VAL A 49 37.41 -61.91 -34.25
CA VAL A 49 37.17 -60.55 -33.79
C VAL A 49 35.89 -60.03 -34.50
N ALA A 50 34.80 -60.06 -33.83
CA ALA A 50 33.57 -59.41 -34.30
C ALA A 50 33.89 -57.92 -34.51
N SER A 51 33.85 -57.47 -35.76
CA SER A 51 33.99 -56.07 -36.09
C SER A 51 32.88 -55.28 -35.40
N THR A 52 33.23 -54.42 -34.41
CA THR A 52 32.30 -53.50 -33.76
C THR A 52 31.62 -52.67 -34.84
N PRO A 53 30.26 -52.60 -34.86
CA PRO A 53 29.58 -51.78 -35.85
C PRO A 53 30.03 -50.31 -35.70
N ALA A 54 30.29 -49.66 -36.82
CA ALA A 54 30.70 -48.27 -36.85
C ALA A 54 29.64 -47.41 -36.07
N PRO A 55 30.05 -46.51 -35.17
CA PRO A 55 29.13 -45.70 -34.40
C PRO A 55 28.25 -44.90 -35.37
N LYS A 56 26.92 -44.95 -35.13
CA LYS A 56 25.96 -44.16 -35.91
C LYS A 56 26.34 -42.69 -35.82
N PRO A 57 26.27 -41.91 -36.92
CA PRO A 57 26.57 -40.50 -36.89
C PRO A 57 25.62 -39.79 -35.92
N ASP A 58 26.18 -38.91 -35.11
CA ASP A 58 25.41 -38.15 -34.15
C ASP A 58 24.29 -37.34 -34.84
N PRO A 59 23.09 -37.29 -34.30
CA PRO A 59 22.02 -36.44 -34.82
C PRO A 59 22.44 -34.97 -34.86
N ILE A 60 21.93 -34.21 -35.82
CA ILE A 60 22.31 -32.81 -36.07
C ILE A 60 22.26 -31.95 -34.80
N TYR A 61 21.29 -32.16 -33.91
CA TYR A 61 21.18 -31.43 -32.66
C TYR A 61 22.29 -31.76 -31.64
N VAL A 62 22.82 -32.99 -31.66
CA VAL A 62 23.94 -33.40 -30.82
C VAL A 62 25.26 -32.79 -31.36
N VAL A 63 25.43 -32.76 -32.67
CA VAL A 63 26.57 -32.10 -33.31
C VAL A 63 26.54 -30.60 -33.00
N ALA A 64 25.37 -29.95 -33.14
CA ALA A 64 25.20 -28.55 -32.79
C ALA A 64 25.50 -28.26 -31.32
N ALA A 65 25.10 -29.15 -30.41
CA ALA A 65 25.39 -29.01 -28.98
C ALA A 65 26.89 -29.16 -28.66
N LYS A 66 27.58 -30.07 -29.35
CA LYS A 66 29.05 -30.31 -29.21
C LYS A 66 29.89 -29.19 -29.81
N THR A 67 29.42 -28.55 -30.89
CA THR A 67 30.16 -27.50 -31.62
C THR A 67 29.87 -26.09 -31.13
N ARG A 68 28.83 -25.89 -30.33
CA ARG A 68 28.53 -24.58 -29.73
C ARG A 68 29.68 -24.09 -28.86
N ARG A 69 30.06 -22.82 -29.04
CA ARG A 69 30.97 -22.14 -28.09
C ARG A 69 30.37 -22.19 -26.70
N LYS A 70 31.07 -22.84 -25.77
CA LYS A 70 30.62 -22.88 -24.37
C LYS A 70 30.81 -21.49 -23.75
N ILE A 71 29.79 -20.98 -23.09
CA ILE A 71 29.89 -19.75 -22.32
C ILE A 71 30.89 -20.00 -21.18
N PRO A 72 31.91 -19.16 -21.01
CA PRO A 72 32.86 -19.30 -19.91
C PRO A 72 32.11 -19.29 -18.54
N PHE A 73 32.56 -20.12 -17.62
CA PHE A 73 31.93 -20.23 -16.29
C PHE A 73 31.80 -18.88 -15.56
N TRP A 74 32.84 -18.04 -15.67
CA TRP A 74 32.80 -16.70 -15.08
C TRP A 74 31.69 -15.83 -15.66
N ALA A 75 31.42 -15.92 -16.96
CA ALA A 75 30.35 -15.13 -17.59
C ALA A 75 28.95 -15.62 -17.16
N MET A 76 28.79 -16.93 -16.94
CA MET A 76 27.54 -17.46 -16.36
C MET A 76 27.35 -17.00 -14.91
N ALA A 77 28.42 -17.02 -14.11
CA ALA A 77 28.36 -16.55 -12.74
C ALA A 77 27.99 -15.04 -12.63
N THR A 78 28.64 -14.21 -13.45
CA THR A 78 28.33 -12.78 -13.50
C THR A 78 26.90 -12.50 -13.95
N LEU A 79 26.43 -13.18 -15.00
CA LEU A 79 25.06 -13.04 -15.50
C LEU A 79 24.01 -13.48 -14.47
N SER A 80 24.30 -14.53 -13.69
CA SER A 80 23.38 -14.98 -12.63
C SER A 80 23.33 -14.04 -11.42
N LEU A 81 24.43 -13.32 -11.15
CA LEU A 81 24.49 -12.33 -10.05
C LEU A 81 23.90 -10.96 -10.44
N LEU A 82 23.80 -10.67 -11.73
CA LEU A 82 23.26 -9.40 -12.24
C LEU A 82 21.83 -9.08 -11.72
N PRO A 83 20.86 -10.01 -11.78
CA PRO A 83 19.52 -9.73 -11.25
C PRO A 83 19.52 -9.52 -9.73
N LEU A 84 20.37 -10.25 -9.01
CA LEU A 84 20.51 -10.04 -7.56
C LEU A 84 21.09 -8.65 -7.27
N TRP A 85 22.14 -8.26 -8.01
CA TRP A 85 22.74 -6.93 -7.88
C TRP A 85 21.75 -5.83 -8.25
N ALA A 86 20.99 -5.99 -9.36
CA ALA A 86 19.97 -5.03 -9.76
C ALA A 86 18.86 -4.90 -8.70
N PHE A 87 18.45 -5.99 -8.09
CA PHE A 87 17.46 -5.99 -7.01
C PHE A 87 17.98 -5.24 -5.77
N LEU A 88 19.20 -5.53 -5.35
CA LEU A 88 19.84 -4.83 -4.21
C LEU A 88 20.05 -3.34 -4.52
N TYR A 89 20.43 -3.01 -5.75
CA TYR A 89 20.60 -1.64 -6.20
C TYR A 89 19.29 -0.87 -6.17
N LEU A 90 18.19 -1.46 -6.65
CA LEU A 90 16.87 -0.85 -6.60
C LEU A 90 16.37 -0.64 -5.16
N ILE A 91 16.69 -1.55 -4.24
CA ILE A 91 16.37 -1.39 -2.82
C ILE A 91 17.21 -0.28 -2.20
N ALA A 92 18.52 -0.24 -2.49
CA ALA A 92 19.44 0.76 -1.94
C ALA A 92 19.16 2.17 -2.47
N LEU A 93 18.64 2.29 -3.69
CA LEU A 93 18.28 3.58 -4.31
C LEU A 93 16.81 3.95 -4.14
N LYS A 94 16.03 3.17 -3.39
CA LYS A 94 14.71 3.68 -3.00
C LYS A 94 14.93 5.03 -2.30
N PRO A 95 14.27 6.11 -2.78
CA PRO A 95 14.27 7.35 -2.03
C PRO A 95 13.84 7.01 -0.60
N GLN A 96 14.66 7.35 0.37
CA GLN A 96 14.21 7.32 1.75
C GLN A 96 13.08 8.35 1.80
N GLU A 97 11.86 7.87 1.98
CA GLU A 97 10.77 8.75 2.37
C GLU A 97 11.28 9.46 3.62
N LYS A 98 11.41 10.78 3.54
CA LYS A 98 11.69 11.57 4.74
C LYS A 98 10.62 11.17 5.74
N GLU A 99 11.03 10.64 6.89
CA GLU A 99 10.08 10.46 7.98
C GLU A 99 9.40 11.80 8.17
N VAL A 100 8.12 11.83 7.89
CA VAL A 100 7.30 13.00 8.13
C VAL A 100 7.11 13.02 9.63
N GLU A 101 7.76 13.95 10.30
CA GLU A 101 7.64 14.15 11.74
C GLU A 101 6.54 15.17 12.04
N GLY A 102 6.12 15.24 13.29
CA GLY A 102 5.17 16.23 13.76
C GLY A 102 3.73 16.00 13.29
N PRO A 103 2.93 17.07 13.15
CA PRO A 103 1.49 16.97 12.90
C PRO A 103 1.13 16.15 11.66
N MET A 104 1.90 16.28 10.58
CA MET A 104 1.63 15.55 9.33
C MET A 104 1.77 14.03 9.48
N ALA A 105 2.75 13.56 10.26
CA ALA A 105 2.94 12.13 10.51
C ALA A 105 1.81 11.56 11.37
N ILE A 106 1.47 12.26 12.44
CA ILE A 106 0.35 11.91 13.32
C ILE A 106 -0.94 11.87 12.52
N GLY A 107 -1.17 12.89 11.70
CA GLY A 107 -2.35 12.99 10.87
C GLY A 107 -2.48 11.84 9.86
N ALA A 108 -1.41 11.44 9.22
CA ALA A 108 -1.39 10.30 8.31
C ALA A 108 -1.78 8.98 9.03
N ALA A 109 -1.30 8.79 10.26
CA ALA A 109 -1.65 7.62 11.07
C ALA A 109 -3.12 7.63 11.50
N VAL A 110 -3.64 8.78 11.94
CA VAL A 110 -5.03 8.95 12.38
C VAL A 110 -6.01 8.86 11.21
N TYR A 111 -5.65 9.38 10.04
CA TYR A 111 -6.53 9.44 8.86
C TYR A 111 -7.09 8.08 8.42
N GLY A 112 -6.42 6.99 8.78
CA GLY A 112 -6.93 5.64 8.51
C GLY A 112 -8.36 5.41 9.01
N THR A 113 -8.76 6.04 10.11
CA THR A 113 -10.13 5.97 10.65
C THR A 113 -11.12 6.83 9.88
N CYS A 114 -10.68 7.96 9.33
CA CYS A 114 -11.48 8.89 8.53
C CYS A 114 -11.72 8.34 7.12
N ALA A 115 -10.75 7.59 6.60
CA ALA A 115 -10.76 7.03 5.26
C ALA A 115 -11.96 6.11 4.98
N GLY A 116 -12.51 5.46 6.02
CA GLY A 116 -13.71 4.63 5.90
C GLY A 116 -14.94 5.37 5.34
N CYS A 117 -15.08 6.66 5.66
CA CYS A 117 -16.17 7.50 5.15
C CYS A 117 -15.72 8.45 4.04
N HIS A 118 -14.51 9.03 4.15
CA HIS A 118 -14.03 10.06 3.24
C HIS A 118 -13.17 9.52 2.08
N GLY A 119 -12.85 8.20 2.10
CA GLY A 119 -11.98 7.56 1.11
C GLY A 119 -10.50 7.75 1.43
N ALA A 120 -9.67 6.76 1.07
CA ALA A 120 -8.22 6.78 1.38
C ALA A 120 -7.45 7.95 0.74
N ALA A 121 -7.95 8.47 -0.38
CA ALA A 121 -7.40 9.64 -1.07
C ALA A 121 -8.34 10.87 -0.96
N GLY A 122 -9.25 10.88 0.01
CA GLY A 122 -10.18 11.98 0.19
C GLY A 122 -11.22 12.14 -0.91
N GLN A 123 -11.43 11.10 -1.71
CA GLN A 123 -12.38 11.12 -2.84
C GLN A 123 -13.85 11.11 -2.42
N GLY A 124 -14.12 11.01 -1.13
CA GLY A 124 -15.47 10.92 -0.60
C GLY A 124 -16.03 9.50 -0.61
N GLY A 125 -17.29 9.38 -0.20
CA GLY A 125 -18.02 8.12 -0.09
C GLY A 125 -19.26 8.33 0.76
N ALA A 126 -19.33 7.76 1.95
CA ALA A 126 -20.34 8.09 2.94
C ALA A 126 -20.13 9.50 3.53
N GLY A 127 -18.90 9.99 3.53
CA GLY A 127 -18.51 11.35 3.90
C GLY A 127 -18.24 12.22 2.67
N ARG A 128 -18.01 13.51 2.91
CA ARG A 128 -17.72 14.47 1.84
C ARG A 128 -16.33 14.32 1.27
N VAL A 129 -16.17 14.79 0.04
CA VAL A 129 -14.89 14.87 -0.67
C VAL A 129 -13.99 15.90 0.00
N PHE A 130 -12.70 15.57 0.14
CA PHE A 130 -11.63 16.46 0.58
C PHE A 130 -10.71 16.87 -0.56
N ALA A 131 -10.46 15.89 -1.46
CA ALA A 131 -9.55 16.07 -2.60
C ALA A 131 -9.97 17.19 -3.55
N GLY A 132 -9.01 17.68 -4.35
CA GLY A 132 -9.28 18.72 -5.35
C GLY A 132 -9.61 20.09 -4.75
N GLY A 133 -9.16 20.36 -3.55
CA GLY A 133 -9.39 21.64 -2.86
C GLY A 133 -10.74 21.77 -2.19
N GLU A 134 -11.60 20.75 -2.22
CA GLU A 134 -12.95 20.86 -1.66
C GLU A 134 -12.96 21.11 -0.15
N VAL A 135 -12.04 20.50 0.61
CA VAL A 135 -11.89 20.76 2.03
C VAL A 135 -11.43 22.20 2.29
N LEU A 136 -10.55 22.75 1.47
CA LEU A 136 -10.05 24.12 1.59
C LEU A 136 -11.13 25.16 1.27
N LYS A 137 -11.96 24.89 0.26
CA LYS A 137 -13.14 25.72 -0.04
C LYS A 137 -14.19 25.67 1.05
N THR A 138 -14.33 24.52 1.71
CA THR A 138 -15.28 24.36 2.82
C THR A 138 -14.79 25.07 4.07
N PHE A 139 -13.50 24.94 4.38
CA PHE A 139 -12.87 25.52 5.54
C PHE A 139 -11.65 26.37 5.14
N PRO A 140 -11.84 27.61 4.71
CA PRO A 140 -10.72 28.51 4.43
C PRO A 140 -9.82 28.73 5.65
N LYS A 141 -10.37 28.70 6.83
CA LYS A 141 -9.66 28.83 8.11
C LYS A 141 -9.52 27.48 8.78
N ILE A 142 -8.32 27.16 9.23
CA ILE A 142 -8.02 25.88 9.87
C ILE A 142 -8.79 25.71 11.19
N GLU A 143 -9.00 26.78 11.94
CA GLU A 143 -9.70 26.79 13.23
C GLU A 143 -11.16 26.32 13.10
N ASP A 144 -11.83 26.67 12.02
CA ASP A 144 -13.21 26.22 11.76
C ASP A 144 -13.26 24.72 11.44
N MET A 145 -12.24 24.22 10.72
CA MET A 145 -12.11 22.79 10.46
C MET A 145 -11.79 22.01 11.73
N LEU A 146 -10.86 22.52 12.56
CA LEU A 146 -10.53 21.92 13.85
C LEU A 146 -11.77 21.80 14.75
N ASN A 147 -12.56 22.89 14.87
CA ASN A 147 -13.80 22.87 15.62
C ASN A 147 -14.79 21.84 15.10
N PHE A 148 -14.99 21.80 13.77
CA PHE A 148 -15.92 20.86 13.15
C PHE A 148 -15.49 19.40 13.32
N VAL A 149 -14.23 19.08 13.15
CA VAL A 149 -13.70 17.71 13.34
C VAL A 149 -13.81 17.31 14.82
N TYR A 150 -13.48 18.22 15.73
CA TYR A 150 -13.55 17.95 17.16
C TYR A 150 -14.98 17.64 17.61
N THR A 151 -15.94 18.48 17.24
CA THR A 151 -17.33 18.42 17.71
C THR A 151 -18.19 17.45 16.91
N GLY A 152 -17.81 17.13 15.67
CA GLY A 152 -18.68 16.46 14.72
C GLY A 152 -19.88 17.32 14.32
N SER A 153 -20.75 16.79 13.48
CA SER A 153 -21.86 17.60 12.92
C SER A 153 -23.16 17.59 13.73
N GLN A 154 -23.36 16.59 14.60
CA GLN A 154 -24.60 16.53 15.41
C GLN A 154 -24.78 17.71 16.37
N PRO A 155 -23.74 18.20 17.07
CA PRO A 155 -23.83 19.37 17.91
C PRO A 155 -24.23 20.67 17.18
N TYR A 156 -23.87 20.79 15.88
CA TYR A 156 -24.34 21.92 15.06
C TYR A 156 -25.86 21.91 14.91
N VAL A 157 -26.45 20.73 14.69
CA VAL A 157 -27.89 20.58 14.63
C VAL A 157 -28.52 20.94 15.96
N ALA A 158 -27.98 20.47 17.08
CA ALA A 158 -28.48 20.75 18.43
C ALA A 158 -28.38 22.25 18.80
N ALA A 159 -27.34 22.93 18.31
CA ALA A 159 -27.14 24.37 18.48
C ALA A 159 -28.00 25.23 17.53
N GLY A 160 -28.75 24.63 16.60
CA GLY A 160 -29.54 25.34 15.59
C GLY A 160 -28.74 26.00 14.50
N ILE A 161 -27.47 25.60 14.32
CA ILE A 161 -26.59 26.11 13.29
C ILE A 161 -26.96 25.43 11.96
N ALA A 162 -27.48 26.21 11.02
CA ALA A 162 -28.01 25.70 9.76
C ALA A 162 -26.94 25.21 8.80
N TYR A 163 -25.76 25.80 8.84
CA TYR A 163 -24.66 25.52 7.90
C TYR A 163 -23.31 25.55 8.62
N TYR A 164 -22.40 24.70 8.18
CA TYR A 164 -20.98 24.77 8.51
C TYR A 164 -20.14 25.04 7.25
N GLY A 165 -18.91 25.49 7.46
CA GLY A 165 -18.01 25.89 6.38
C GLY A 165 -18.31 27.30 5.86
N ASP A 166 -17.57 27.71 4.83
CA ASP A 166 -17.68 29.05 4.24
C ASP A 166 -19.02 29.24 3.53
N PRO A 167 -19.87 30.20 3.99
CA PRO A 167 -21.13 30.50 3.33
C PRO A 167 -20.96 31.11 1.93
N ASN A 168 -19.76 31.67 1.62
CA ASN A 168 -19.50 32.34 0.35
C ASN A 168 -18.91 31.40 -0.72
N ARG A 169 -18.61 30.15 -0.36
CA ARG A 169 -18.13 29.16 -1.35
C ARG A 169 -19.18 28.91 -2.43
N GLU A 170 -18.75 28.47 -3.58
CA GLU A 170 -19.68 27.99 -4.63
C GLU A 170 -20.57 26.88 -4.09
N GLY A 171 -21.88 27.09 -4.13
CA GLY A 171 -22.89 26.19 -3.53
C GLY A 171 -23.21 26.47 -2.07
N GLY A 172 -22.59 27.46 -1.43
CA GLY A 172 -22.82 27.84 -0.04
C GLY A 172 -22.25 26.88 1.00
N GLY A 173 -22.47 27.17 2.28
CA GLY A 173 -22.11 26.29 3.37
C GLY A 173 -22.90 24.98 3.36
N HIS A 174 -22.40 23.99 4.05
CA HIS A 174 -23.02 22.67 4.09
C HIS A 174 -23.96 22.52 5.29
N ALA A 175 -25.15 21.99 5.07
CA ALA A 175 -26.01 21.58 6.16
C ALA A 175 -25.38 20.43 6.97
N PRO A 176 -25.48 20.42 8.32
CA PRO A 176 -24.76 19.46 9.17
C PRO A 176 -25.05 17.98 8.89
N LEU A 177 -26.24 17.63 8.41
CA LEU A 177 -26.64 16.26 8.07
C LEU A 177 -26.81 16.08 6.56
N SER A 178 -26.05 16.75 5.75
CA SER A 178 -26.42 17.04 4.37
C SER A 178 -26.08 15.98 3.35
N TYR A 179 -25.18 15.04 3.61
CA TYR A 179 -24.72 14.20 2.51
C TYR A 179 -25.59 12.96 2.30
N ASN A 180 -25.86 12.24 3.35
CA ASN A 180 -26.67 11.02 3.35
C ASN A 180 -27.61 10.89 4.55
N GLY A 181 -27.84 12.01 5.26
CA GLY A 181 -28.64 12.07 6.47
C GLY A 181 -27.92 11.62 7.75
N ASN A 182 -26.71 11.12 7.66
CA ASN A 182 -25.93 10.73 8.83
C ASN A 182 -25.04 11.89 9.31
N PRO A 183 -24.83 12.03 10.62
CA PRO A 183 -23.89 12.99 11.16
C PRO A 183 -22.45 12.51 10.96
N MET A 184 -21.53 13.45 10.81
CA MET A 184 -20.12 13.19 11.07
C MET A 184 -19.94 12.94 12.56
N PRO A 185 -19.32 11.83 12.99
CA PRO A 185 -19.09 11.54 14.40
C PRO A 185 -18.21 12.59 15.07
N GLN A 186 -18.40 12.78 16.35
CA GLN A 186 -17.50 13.57 17.20
C GLN A 186 -16.16 12.84 17.30
N GLN A 187 -15.05 13.55 17.09
CA GLN A 187 -13.73 12.96 17.18
C GLN A 187 -13.00 13.33 18.47
N GLY A 188 -13.27 14.51 19.04
CA GLY A 188 -12.61 14.98 20.25
C GLY A 188 -12.95 14.16 21.50
N GLU A 189 -11.94 13.82 22.29
CA GLU A 189 -12.08 12.97 23.47
C GLU A 189 -13.11 13.48 24.48
N LYS A 190 -13.13 14.80 24.74
CA LYS A 190 -14.10 15.43 25.66
C LYS A 190 -15.48 15.60 25.02
N ALA A 191 -15.59 15.46 23.71
CA ALA A 191 -16.85 15.50 22.97
C ALA A 191 -17.48 14.10 22.81
N GLY A 192 -16.81 13.03 23.25
CA GLY A 192 -17.27 11.65 23.13
C GLY A 192 -16.57 10.85 22.02
N GLY A 193 -15.58 11.43 21.36
CA GLY A 193 -14.66 10.75 20.45
C GLY A 193 -13.46 10.12 21.16
N GLY A 194 -12.44 9.79 20.40
CA GLY A 194 -11.24 9.12 20.91
C GLY A 194 -9.93 9.85 20.62
N LEU A 195 -9.98 11.04 20.00
CA LEU A 195 -8.80 11.78 19.58
C LEU A 195 -8.52 12.95 20.53
N THR A 196 -7.26 13.10 20.87
CA THR A 196 -6.75 14.28 21.57
C THR A 196 -6.74 15.50 20.65
N GLU A 197 -6.58 16.69 21.20
CA GLU A 197 -6.57 17.93 20.43
C GLU A 197 -5.39 18.00 19.45
N TYR A 198 -4.20 17.49 19.86
CA TYR A 198 -3.03 17.45 18.96
C TYR A 198 -3.18 16.41 17.83
N GLU A 199 -3.86 15.28 18.09
CA GLU A 199 -4.17 14.30 17.04
C GLU A 199 -5.19 14.85 16.03
N ILE A 200 -6.17 15.62 16.50
CA ILE A 200 -7.11 16.34 15.63
C ILE A 200 -6.38 17.39 14.80
N LEU A 201 -5.47 18.16 15.40
CA LEU A 201 -4.63 19.07 14.62
C LEU A 201 -3.84 18.31 13.56
N GLY A 202 -3.23 17.20 13.94
CA GLY A 202 -2.47 16.36 13.01
C GLY A 202 -3.33 15.90 11.82
N VAL A 203 -4.52 15.33 12.07
CA VAL A 203 -5.37 14.82 10.98
C VAL A 203 -5.89 15.96 10.10
N VAL A 204 -6.23 17.11 10.65
CA VAL A 204 -6.64 18.31 9.89
C VAL A 204 -5.49 18.81 9.01
N CYS A 205 -4.26 18.86 9.51
CA CYS A 205 -3.08 19.19 8.71
C CYS A 205 -2.90 18.20 7.54
N HIS A 206 -3.02 16.91 7.81
CA HIS A 206 -2.94 15.89 6.76
C HIS A 206 -4.03 16.05 5.70
N GLU A 207 -5.27 16.29 6.12
CA GLU A 207 -6.41 16.50 5.22
C GLU A 207 -6.25 17.76 4.34
N ARG A 208 -5.70 18.84 4.88
CA ARG A 208 -5.49 20.08 4.13
C ARG A 208 -4.31 20.00 3.16
N TYR A 209 -3.16 19.52 3.64
CA TYR A 209 -1.89 19.58 2.91
C TYR A 209 -1.59 18.33 2.08
N ALA A 210 -1.91 17.14 2.58
CA ALA A 210 -1.63 15.90 1.83
C ALA A 210 -2.79 15.52 0.89
N ILE A 211 -4.04 15.82 1.26
CA ILE A 211 -5.23 15.39 0.50
C ILE A 211 -5.90 16.57 -0.20
N GLY A 212 -6.10 17.66 0.50
CA GLY A 212 -6.78 18.88 0.00
C GLY A 212 -5.98 19.65 -1.03
N GLY A 213 -4.66 19.44 -1.06
CA GLY A 213 -3.79 20.03 -2.07
C GLY A 213 -3.30 21.44 -1.74
N ALA A 214 -3.37 21.87 -0.47
CA ALA A 214 -2.67 23.08 -0.03
C ALA A 214 -1.16 22.88 -0.19
N ASP A 215 -0.48 23.83 -0.82
CA ASP A 215 0.98 23.78 -1.00
C ASP A 215 1.66 24.58 0.13
N PRO A 216 2.39 23.91 1.05
CA PRO A 216 3.06 24.59 2.16
C PRO A 216 4.17 25.55 1.72
N ALA A 217 4.63 25.47 0.46
CA ALA A 217 5.62 26.39 -0.09
C ALA A 217 5.00 27.62 -0.77
N SER A 218 3.69 27.64 -0.98
CA SER A 218 3.00 28.78 -1.60
C SER A 218 2.80 29.93 -0.60
N GLU A 219 2.78 31.16 -1.11
CA GLU A 219 2.53 32.36 -0.30
C GLU A 219 1.17 32.31 0.42
N GLU A 220 0.20 31.60 -0.15
CA GLU A 220 -1.16 31.47 0.40
C GLU A 220 -1.19 30.61 1.66
N TRP A 221 -0.46 29.48 1.65
CA TRP A 221 -0.58 28.45 2.69
C TRP A 221 0.63 28.33 3.61
N LYS A 222 1.73 28.97 3.27
CA LYS A 222 2.99 28.87 4.02
C LYS A 222 2.84 29.28 5.47
N GLU A 223 2.21 30.42 5.71
CA GLU A 223 2.04 30.95 7.08
C GLU A 223 1.15 30.04 7.94
N GLU A 224 0.05 29.53 7.37
CA GLU A 224 -0.81 28.57 8.07
C GLU A 224 -0.04 27.28 8.38
N TYR A 225 0.72 26.78 7.41
CA TYR A 225 1.52 25.57 7.62
C TYR A 225 2.57 25.76 8.72
N GLU A 226 3.33 26.85 8.69
CA GLU A 226 4.35 27.14 9.69
C GLU A 226 3.74 27.31 11.09
N THR A 227 2.58 27.95 11.17
CA THR A 227 1.89 28.21 12.44
C THR A 227 1.29 26.96 13.06
N TRP A 228 0.70 26.08 12.25
CA TRP A 228 -0.12 24.97 12.74
C TRP A 228 0.44 23.59 12.43
N CYS A 229 1.03 23.39 11.26
CA CYS A 229 1.25 22.07 10.68
C CYS A 229 2.72 21.69 10.52
N SER A 230 3.65 22.59 10.82
CA SER A 230 5.07 22.27 10.82
C SER A 230 5.46 21.47 12.06
N PRO A 231 6.50 20.65 11.99
CA PRO A 231 7.03 19.94 13.17
C PRO A 231 7.50 20.89 14.29
N GLU A 232 7.87 22.12 13.92
CA GLU A 232 8.33 23.16 14.83
C GLU A 232 7.22 24.09 15.30
N SER A 233 5.96 23.84 14.93
CA SER A 233 4.81 24.64 15.31
C SER A 233 4.70 24.74 16.84
N GLU A 234 4.76 25.97 17.37
CA GLU A 234 4.59 26.21 18.80
C GLU A 234 3.20 25.77 19.29
N ILE A 235 2.18 25.94 18.45
CA ILE A 235 0.81 25.52 18.74
C ILE A 235 0.74 23.99 18.86
N PHE A 236 1.31 23.27 17.89
CA PHE A 236 1.33 21.81 17.92
C PHE A 236 2.05 21.29 19.18
N LEU A 237 3.24 21.80 19.44
CA LEU A 237 4.04 21.39 20.60
C LEU A 237 3.33 21.71 21.92
N ALA A 238 2.60 22.83 22.00
CA ALA A 238 1.84 23.21 23.17
C ALA A 238 0.59 22.33 23.39
N LEU A 239 -0.07 21.91 22.32
CA LEU A 239 -1.19 20.96 22.39
C LEU A 239 -0.68 19.55 22.80
N GLU A 240 0.45 19.11 22.23
CA GLU A 240 1.05 17.81 22.53
C GLU A 240 1.47 17.69 24.00
N ASN A 241 2.08 18.73 24.57
CA ASN A 241 2.49 18.74 25.96
C ASN A 241 1.39 19.19 26.95
N GLY A 242 0.20 19.56 26.45
CA GLY A 242 -0.94 19.96 27.25
C GLY A 242 -0.84 21.36 27.89
N SER A 243 0.05 22.23 27.41
CA SER A 243 0.19 23.60 27.92
C SER A 243 -0.84 24.56 27.36
N THR A 244 -1.55 24.18 26.30
CA THR A 244 -2.69 24.88 25.72
C THR A 244 -3.82 23.92 25.38
N SER A 245 -4.97 24.44 24.99
CA SER A 245 -6.14 23.69 24.53
C SER A 245 -6.89 24.46 23.46
N PHE A 246 -7.81 23.81 22.74
CA PHE A 246 -8.66 24.48 21.76
C PHE A 246 -9.52 25.59 22.34
N ASP A 247 -9.79 25.55 23.64
CA ASP A 247 -10.55 26.60 24.33
C ASP A 247 -9.68 27.81 24.72
N THR A 248 -8.36 27.66 24.83
CA THR A 248 -7.46 28.71 25.29
C THR A 248 -6.48 29.22 24.24
N ILE A 249 -6.35 28.54 23.11
CA ILE A 249 -5.35 28.77 22.07
C ILE A 249 -5.32 30.22 21.56
N GLU A 250 -6.47 30.85 21.36
CA GLU A 250 -6.57 32.26 20.93
C GLU A 250 -5.88 33.20 21.92
N LYS A 251 -6.07 32.97 23.20
CA LYS A 251 -5.48 33.77 24.27
C LYS A 251 -3.99 33.47 24.45
N ASP A 252 -3.64 32.17 24.41
CA ASP A 252 -2.29 31.71 24.72
C ASP A 252 -1.32 32.13 23.62
N PHE A 253 -1.80 32.25 22.37
CA PHE A 253 -1.02 32.64 21.19
C PHE A 253 -1.38 34.03 20.63
N ALA A 254 -1.99 34.88 21.42
CA ALA A 254 -2.37 36.24 21.02
C ALA A 254 -1.18 37.12 20.58
N MET A 255 0.04 36.76 20.95
CA MET A 255 1.26 37.52 20.64
C MET A 255 1.94 37.10 19.33
N LEU A 256 1.44 36.06 18.64
CA LEU A 256 1.95 35.70 17.31
C LEU A 256 1.69 36.82 16.32
N THR A 257 2.51 36.90 15.27
CA THR A 257 2.35 37.88 14.18
C THR A 257 0.95 37.81 13.58
N LYS A 258 0.42 36.61 13.48
CA LYS A 258 -0.95 36.33 13.08
C LYS A 258 -1.59 35.41 14.15
N PRO A 259 -2.27 36.00 15.12
CA PRO A 259 -2.88 35.23 16.20
C PRO A 259 -3.92 34.25 15.64
N PRO A 260 -4.00 33.02 16.20
CA PRO A 260 -5.07 32.10 15.87
C PRO A 260 -6.41 32.66 16.36
N HIS A 261 -7.47 32.31 15.64
CA HIS A 261 -8.83 32.52 16.15
C HIS A 261 -9.20 31.40 17.14
N ALA A 262 -10.28 31.62 17.89
CA ALA A 262 -10.80 30.59 18.78
C ALA A 262 -11.18 29.33 18.00
N VAL A 263 -10.64 28.19 18.41
CA VAL A 263 -11.08 26.88 17.93
C VAL A 263 -12.35 26.47 18.70
N GLY A 264 -12.24 26.36 20.00
CA GLY A 264 -13.33 25.95 20.90
C GLY A 264 -13.67 24.46 20.80
N THR A 265 -14.29 23.95 21.85
CA THR A 265 -14.72 22.53 21.96
C THR A 265 -16.24 22.36 21.84
N THR A 266 -16.97 23.43 21.52
CA THR A 266 -18.41 23.42 21.25
C THR A 266 -18.69 23.88 19.83
N ALA A 267 -19.75 23.32 19.21
CA ALA A 267 -20.15 23.71 17.86
C ALA A 267 -20.45 25.20 17.77
N ARG A 268 -19.86 25.86 16.77
CA ARG A 268 -20.02 27.30 16.53
C ARG A 268 -20.15 27.61 15.03
N GLU A 269 -20.66 28.77 14.72
CA GLU A 269 -20.62 29.26 13.34
C GLU A 269 -19.17 29.48 12.88
N SER A 270 -18.94 29.32 11.58
CA SER A 270 -17.63 29.61 10.98
C SER A 270 -17.26 31.09 11.17
N THR A 271 -15.99 31.33 11.42
CA THR A 271 -15.45 32.70 11.58
C THR A 271 -15.51 33.43 10.24
N LYS A 272 -15.99 34.66 10.27
CA LYS A 272 -16.08 35.54 9.07
C LYS A 272 -14.72 36.08 8.66
#